data_5c3298466385b88e9d8c1b69a2b0412d
#
_entry.id   5c3298466385b88e9d8c1b69a2b0412d
#
_cell.length_a   1.000
_cell.length_b   1.000
_cell.length_c   1.000
_cell.angle_alpha   90.00
_cell.angle_beta   90.00
_cell.angle_gamma   90.00
#
_symmetry.space_group_name_H-M   'P 1'
#
loop_
_entity.id
_entity.type
_entity.pdbx_description
1 polymer ?
#
loop_
_entity_poly.entity_id
_entity_poly.type
_entity_poly.pdbx_seq_one_letter_code
_entity_poly.pdbx_strand_id
1 'polypeptide(L)'
;MGGRLEFVDLQHELKDKGIDWDLPICCDSQKSNYSFLRVQMRGDFSFHREKGVWIEDAEHDEKCLRLLRLAKKRYCDLVLFPEYCISEQVIVNIIEDESLWPENHKLWVLPCQGMEKEKFDSLIKKLSDLDGVFLLDTACNSWGVLSNRFVNALFYCFLACRDGKPTFVWFPN
;
A
#
# COMPACT_ATOMS: atom_id res chain seq x y z
N MET A 1 -18.01 -6.41 21.76
CA MET A 1 -18.27 -6.92 20.39
C MET A 1 -17.04 -7.66 19.93
N GLY A 2 -17.12 -8.98 19.79
CA GLY A 2 -16.01 -9.77 19.28
C GLY A 2 -15.93 -9.60 17.76
N GLY A 3 -14.90 -8.97 17.25
CA GLY A 3 -14.63 -8.92 15.83
C GLY A 3 -14.38 -10.35 15.30
N ARG A 4 -15.03 -10.72 14.22
CA ARG A 4 -14.77 -11.97 13.51
C ARG A 4 -13.54 -11.75 12.65
N LEU A 5 -12.51 -12.54 12.83
CA LEU A 5 -11.37 -12.61 11.91
C LEU A 5 -11.86 -13.28 10.61
N GLU A 6 -11.70 -12.58 9.50
CA GLU A 6 -12.00 -13.10 8.18
C GLU A 6 -10.69 -13.26 7.42
N PHE A 7 -10.47 -14.44 6.84
CA PHE A 7 -9.31 -14.72 6.02
C PHE A 7 -9.71 -14.61 4.55
N VAL A 8 -9.01 -13.77 3.82
CA VAL A 8 -9.19 -13.62 2.38
C VAL A 8 -8.03 -14.32 1.68
N ASP A 9 -8.34 -15.28 0.80
CA ASP A 9 -7.33 -15.90 -0.07
C ASP A 9 -7.06 -14.99 -1.26
N LEU A 10 -6.03 -14.16 -1.14
CA LEU A 10 -5.63 -13.23 -2.19
C LEU A 10 -5.22 -13.94 -3.48
N GLN A 11 -4.64 -15.11 -3.41
CA GLN A 11 -4.24 -15.85 -4.60
C GLN A 11 -5.46 -16.26 -5.44
N HIS A 12 -6.52 -16.68 -4.77
CA HIS A 12 -7.78 -17.03 -5.44
C HIS A 12 -8.41 -15.79 -6.08
N GLU A 13 -8.54 -14.71 -5.32
CA GLU A 13 -9.12 -13.44 -5.79
C GLU A 13 -8.39 -12.86 -7.01
N LEU A 14 -7.07 -12.89 -7.01
CA LEU A 14 -6.26 -12.41 -8.11
C LEU A 14 -6.38 -13.29 -9.34
N LYS A 15 -6.36 -14.61 -9.14
CA LYS A 15 -6.49 -15.59 -10.23
C LYS A 15 -7.83 -15.49 -10.95
N ASP A 16 -8.91 -15.29 -10.23
CA ASP A 16 -10.26 -15.09 -10.81
C ASP A 16 -10.34 -13.83 -11.69
N LYS A 17 -9.44 -12.88 -11.48
CA LYS A 17 -9.32 -11.64 -12.26
C LYS A 17 -8.26 -11.72 -13.35
N GLY A 18 -7.70 -12.90 -13.61
CA GLY A 18 -6.68 -13.12 -14.64
C GLY A 18 -5.31 -12.51 -14.29
N ILE A 19 -5.04 -12.32 -12.98
CA ILE A 19 -3.78 -11.78 -12.50
C ILE A 19 -2.92 -12.92 -11.97
N ASP A 20 -1.79 -13.16 -12.63
CA ASP A 20 -0.77 -14.07 -12.15
C ASP A 20 0.02 -13.38 -11.02
N TRP A 21 0.02 -14.04 -9.89
CA TRP A 21 0.70 -13.59 -8.70
C TRP A 21 1.70 -14.63 -8.23
N ASP A 22 2.92 -14.20 -8.06
CA ASP A 22 3.96 -14.97 -7.39
C ASP A 22 4.66 -14.06 -6.36
N LEU A 23 4.25 -14.18 -5.11
CA LEU A 23 4.80 -13.42 -3.99
C LEU A 23 5.35 -14.38 -2.92
N PRO A 24 6.48 -15.05 -3.17
CA PRO A 24 7.03 -16.05 -2.27
C PRO A 24 7.75 -15.42 -1.07
N ILE A 25 7.10 -14.44 -0.41
CA ILE A 25 7.70 -13.79 0.76
C ILE A 25 7.80 -14.81 1.88
N CYS A 26 9.03 -15.07 2.30
CA CYS A 26 9.36 -16.03 3.36
C CYS A 26 8.97 -17.50 3.08
N CYS A 27 8.51 -17.83 1.88
CA CYS A 27 8.07 -19.18 1.53
C CYS A 27 8.90 -19.82 0.40
N ASP A 28 9.82 -19.08 -0.22
CA ASP A 28 10.69 -19.62 -1.27
C ASP A 28 11.79 -20.49 -0.65
N SER A 29 11.67 -21.79 -0.84
CA SER A 29 12.66 -22.78 -0.35
C SER A 29 14.04 -22.64 -1.02
N GLN A 30 14.13 -21.94 -2.14
CA GLN A 30 15.38 -21.68 -2.86
C GLN A 30 16.09 -20.43 -2.37
N LYS A 31 15.40 -19.56 -1.62
CA LYS A 31 15.94 -18.31 -1.13
C LYS A 31 16.35 -18.43 0.33
N SER A 32 17.65 -18.35 0.58
CA SER A 32 18.21 -18.49 1.93
C SER A 32 18.16 -17.20 2.75
N ASN A 33 18.06 -16.03 2.09
CA ASN A 33 18.09 -14.72 2.75
C ASN A 33 17.01 -13.80 2.20
N TYR A 34 16.31 -13.13 3.11
CA TYR A 34 15.34 -12.09 2.80
C TYR A 34 15.83 -10.75 3.32
N SER A 35 15.60 -9.69 2.54
CA SER A 35 15.96 -8.33 2.90
C SER A 35 14.71 -7.53 3.28
N PHE A 36 14.78 -6.85 4.42
CA PHE A 36 13.69 -6.07 4.97
C PHE A 36 14.10 -4.62 5.13
N LEU A 37 13.25 -3.70 4.75
CA LEU A 37 13.32 -2.31 5.16
C LEU A 37 12.17 -2.02 6.12
N ARG A 38 12.48 -1.90 7.40
CA ARG A 38 11.56 -1.37 8.38
C ARG A 38 11.86 0.10 8.59
N VAL A 39 10.90 0.94 8.28
CA VAL A 39 11.02 2.38 8.44
C VAL A 39 10.57 2.77 9.85
N GLN A 40 11.32 3.67 10.45
CA GLN A 40 10.91 4.36 11.67
C GLN A 40 11.13 5.86 11.44
N MET A 41 10.06 6.58 11.25
CA MET A 41 10.11 8.02 11.06
C MET A 41 10.10 8.72 12.42
N ARG A 42 10.90 9.77 12.53
CA ARG A 42 10.77 10.75 13.60
C ARG A 42 9.92 11.88 13.04
N GLY A 43 8.83 12.21 13.70
CA GLY A 43 7.95 13.31 13.31
C GLY A 43 6.98 13.64 14.45
N ASP A 44 6.48 14.85 14.40
CA ASP A 44 5.42 15.26 15.30
C ASP A 44 4.08 14.87 14.70
N PHE A 45 3.31 14.11 15.45
CA PHE A 45 1.97 13.71 15.06
C PHE A 45 0.98 14.78 15.47
N SER A 46 0.16 15.21 14.52
CA SER A 46 -0.97 16.08 14.77
C SER A 46 -2.27 15.32 14.76
N PHE A 47 -3.09 15.58 15.75
CA PHE A 47 -4.41 15.00 15.87
C PHE A 47 -5.46 16.07 15.55
N HIS A 48 -6.11 15.93 14.42
CA HIS A 48 -7.19 16.84 14.04
C HIS A 48 -8.53 16.12 14.05
N ARG A 49 -9.49 16.72 14.73
CA ARG A 49 -10.84 16.18 14.81
C ARG A 49 -11.50 16.00 13.44
N GLU A 50 -11.05 16.76 12.45
CA GLU A 50 -11.63 16.79 11.09
C GLU A 50 -10.78 16.10 10.04
N LYS A 51 -9.52 15.75 10.33
CA LYS A 51 -8.58 15.19 9.35
C LYS A 51 -7.92 13.89 9.81
N GLY A 52 -8.18 13.48 11.06
CA GLY A 52 -7.53 12.30 11.64
C GLY A 52 -6.09 12.55 12.08
N VAL A 53 -5.24 11.57 11.92
CA VAL A 53 -3.82 11.62 12.33
C VAL A 53 -2.94 11.85 11.13
N TRP A 54 -2.01 12.80 11.24
CA TRP A 54 -1.00 13.03 10.21
C TRP A 54 0.32 13.50 10.82
N ILE A 55 1.35 13.57 9.98
CA ILE A 55 2.66 14.08 10.35
C ILE A 55 2.82 15.50 9.78
N GLU A 56 3.13 16.45 10.64
CA GLU A 56 3.43 17.84 10.28
C GLU A 56 4.93 18.02 10.01
N ASP A 57 5.38 17.59 8.85
CA ASP A 57 6.76 17.80 8.40
C ASP A 57 6.74 18.06 6.90
N ALA A 58 7.14 19.25 6.48
CA ALA A 58 7.14 19.65 5.07
C ALA A 58 8.03 18.77 4.18
N GLU A 59 9.04 18.10 4.75
CA GLU A 59 9.93 17.20 4.02
C GLU A 59 9.50 15.72 4.11
N HIS A 60 8.40 15.45 4.79
CA HIS A 60 8.00 14.06 5.10
C HIS A 60 7.78 13.22 3.84
N ASP A 61 7.04 13.73 2.87
CA ASP A 61 6.75 13.04 1.63
C ASP A 61 8.02 12.73 0.83
N GLU A 62 8.92 13.69 0.74
CA GLU A 62 10.20 13.48 0.06
C GLU A 62 11.08 12.45 0.79
N LYS A 63 11.05 12.44 2.13
CA LYS A 63 11.73 11.40 2.92
C LYS A 63 11.13 10.01 2.63
N CYS A 64 9.80 9.89 2.58
CA CYS A 64 9.14 8.65 2.22
C CYS A 64 9.54 8.16 0.82
N LEU A 65 9.47 9.03 -0.19
CA LEU A 65 9.85 8.70 -1.56
C LEU A 65 11.34 8.30 -1.68
N ARG A 66 12.24 8.98 -0.97
CA ARG A 66 13.66 8.59 -0.93
C ARG A 66 13.88 7.22 -0.33
N LEU A 67 13.14 6.87 0.73
CA LEU A 67 13.20 5.54 1.34
C LEU A 67 12.67 4.46 0.42
N LEU A 68 11.59 4.73 -0.34
CA LEU A 68 11.06 3.80 -1.34
C LEU A 68 12.04 3.59 -2.50
N ARG A 69 12.66 4.65 -3.02
CA ARG A 69 13.74 4.55 -4.02
C ARG A 69 14.93 3.75 -3.49
N LEU A 70 15.29 3.95 -2.21
CA LEU A 70 16.34 3.16 -1.56
C LEU A 70 15.96 1.69 -1.45
N ALA A 71 14.72 1.39 -1.04
CA ALA A 71 14.21 0.03 -0.96
C ALA A 71 14.30 -0.68 -2.31
N LYS A 72 13.88 -0.01 -3.38
CA LYS A 72 14.00 -0.51 -4.75
C LYS A 72 15.45 -0.75 -5.14
N LYS A 73 16.32 0.24 -4.94
CA LYS A 73 17.76 0.13 -5.24
C LYS A 73 18.45 -1.02 -4.48
N ARG A 74 17.97 -1.34 -3.29
CA ARG A 74 18.50 -2.41 -2.43
C ARG A 74 17.78 -3.75 -2.62
N TYR A 75 16.82 -3.81 -3.54
CA TYR A 75 16.02 -5.01 -3.81
C TYR A 75 15.38 -5.60 -2.55
N CYS A 76 14.88 -4.72 -1.66
CA CYS A 76 14.23 -5.16 -0.43
C CYS A 76 13.00 -6.01 -0.73
N ASP A 77 12.91 -7.18 -0.11
CA ASP A 77 11.80 -8.12 -0.31
C ASP A 77 10.53 -7.63 0.36
N LEU A 78 10.67 -7.02 1.52
CA LEU A 78 9.57 -6.45 2.28
C LEU A 78 9.93 -5.04 2.75
N VAL A 79 9.01 -4.10 2.53
CA VAL A 79 9.12 -2.73 3.02
C VAL A 79 7.93 -2.46 3.95
N LEU A 80 8.24 -2.03 5.17
CA LEU A 80 7.23 -1.74 6.20
C LEU A 80 7.39 -0.30 6.68
N PHE A 81 6.38 0.51 6.44
CA PHE A 81 6.25 1.84 7.02
C PHE A 81 5.41 1.80 8.31
N PRO A 82 5.63 2.73 9.26
CA PRO A 82 4.80 2.81 10.47
C PRO A 82 3.39 3.31 10.16
N GLU A 83 2.48 3.12 11.09
CA GLU A 83 1.12 3.65 11.01
C GLU A 83 1.12 5.17 10.77
N TYR A 84 0.12 5.66 10.04
CA TYR A 84 -0.10 7.07 9.71
C TYR A 84 1.07 7.75 8.97
N CYS A 85 1.94 6.99 8.33
CA CYS A 85 3.17 7.53 7.76
C CYS A 85 2.99 8.04 6.32
N ILE A 86 2.24 7.37 5.49
CA ILE A 86 2.19 7.65 4.06
C ILE A 86 1.06 8.64 3.75
N SER A 87 1.40 9.77 3.12
CA SER A 87 0.41 10.74 2.66
C SER A 87 -0.31 10.28 1.38
N GLU A 88 -1.47 10.87 1.11
CA GLU A 88 -2.18 10.71 -0.16
C GLU A 88 -1.26 10.99 -1.36
N GLN A 89 -0.47 12.08 -1.28
CA GLN A 89 0.41 12.49 -2.36
C GLN A 89 1.51 11.44 -2.64
N VAL A 90 2.04 10.80 -1.62
CA VAL A 90 3.04 9.73 -1.79
C VAL A 90 2.41 8.52 -2.50
N ILE A 91 1.17 8.14 -2.15
CA ILE A 91 0.46 7.06 -2.84
C ILE A 91 0.24 7.40 -4.31
N VAL A 92 -0.25 8.61 -4.60
CA VAL A 92 -0.44 9.07 -5.98
C VAL A 92 0.88 9.03 -6.75
N ASN A 93 1.97 9.54 -6.19
CA ASN A 93 3.27 9.53 -6.84
C ASN A 93 3.77 8.10 -7.14
N ILE A 94 3.56 7.14 -6.21
CA ILE A 94 3.95 5.75 -6.43
C ILE A 94 3.18 5.16 -7.61
N ILE A 95 1.88 5.41 -7.68
CA ILE A 95 1.03 4.77 -8.67
C ILE A 95 1.21 5.40 -10.05
N GLU A 96 1.41 6.73 -10.12
CA GLU A 96 1.62 7.44 -11.39
C GLU A 96 3.04 7.28 -11.96
N ASP A 97 4.02 6.87 -11.15
CA ASP A 97 5.41 6.71 -11.56
C ASP A 97 5.84 5.24 -11.45
N GLU A 98 5.79 4.50 -12.57
CA GLU A 98 6.21 3.09 -12.64
C GLU A 98 7.65 2.87 -12.13
N SER A 99 8.50 3.89 -12.19
CA SER A 99 9.86 3.78 -11.66
C SER A 99 9.89 3.60 -10.13
N LEU A 100 8.80 3.96 -9.45
CA LEU A 100 8.62 3.78 -8.00
C LEU A 100 7.92 2.44 -7.64
N TRP A 101 7.45 1.67 -8.62
CA TRP A 101 6.81 0.40 -8.32
C TRP A 101 7.78 -0.61 -7.70
N PRO A 102 7.33 -1.47 -6.79
CA PRO A 102 8.17 -2.55 -6.28
C PRO A 102 8.62 -3.47 -7.42
N GLU A 103 9.77 -4.09 -7.27
CA GLU A 103 10.21 -5.13 -8.20
C GLU A 103 9.38 -6.42 -8.02
N ASN A 104 9.49 -7.34 -8.99
CA ASN A 104 8.84 -8.65 -8.89
C ASN A 104 9.18 -9.34 -7.56
N HIS A 105 8.21 -10.03 -6.99
CA HIS A 105 8.34 -10.79 -5.73
C HIS A 105 8.62 -9.90 -4.49
N LYS A 106 8.31 -8.61 -4.55
CA LYS A 106 8.49 -7.66 -3.44
C LYS A 106 7.14 -7.17 -2.93
N LEU A 107 7.05 -6.92 -1.63
CA LEU A 107 5.86 -6.38 -1.00
C LEU A 107 6.18 -5.09 -0.25
N TRP A 108 5.41 -4.05 -0.51
CA TRP A 108 5.43 -2.82 0.27
C TRP A 108 4.14 -2.67 1.07
N VAL A 109 4.28 -2.39 2.34
CA VAL A 109 3.18 -2.15 3.28
C VAL A 109 3.22 -0.69 3.69
N LEU A 110 2.22 0.08 3.26
CA LEU A 110 2.19 1.53 3.27
C LEU A 110 0.98 2.05 4.03
N PRO A 111 1.04 2.13 5.37
CA PRO A 111 -0.05 2.68 6.19
C PRO A 111 -0.19 4.17 5.94
N CYS A 112 -1.39 4.59 5.51
CA CYS A 112 -1.67 5.98 5.20
C CYS A 112 -1.98 6.83 6.42
N GLN A 113 -1.73 8.12 6.27
CA GLN A 113 -2.27 9.15 7.15
C GLN A 113 -3.80 9.13 7.11
N GLY A 114 -4.42 9.69 8.12
CA GLY A 114 -5.88 9.86 8.13
C GLY A 114 -6.35 10.68 6.92
N MET A 115 -7.41 10.21 6.27
CA MET A 115 -7.95 10.83 5.07
C MET A 115 -9.47 10.99 5.21
N GLU A 116 -10.01 12.12 4.75
CA GLU A 116 -11.45 12.29 4.64
C GLU A 116 -12.03 11.25 3.66
N LYS A 117 -13.18 10.67 4.01
CA LYS A 117 -13.78 9.61 3.21
C LYS A 117 -14.01 10.03 1.74
N GLU A 118 -14.48 11.24 1.52
CA GLU A 118 -14.73 11.77 0.18
C GLU A 118 -13.44 11.88 -0.66
N LYS A 119 -12.33 12.26 -0.04
CA LYS A 119 -11.01 12.28 -0.68
C LYS A 119 -10.52 10.87 -0.98
N PHE A 120 -10.70 9.95 -0.03
CA PHE A 120 -10.37 8.55 -0.24
C PHE A 120 -11.16 7.95 -1.41
N ASP A 121 -12.48 8.12 -1.44
CA ASP A 121 -13.32 7.64 -2.53
C ASP A 121 -12.90 8.24 -3.89
N SER A 122 -12.52 9.52 -3.90
CA SER A 122 -12.02 10.19 -5.11
C SER A 122 -10.66 9.65 -5.54
N LEU A 123 -9.76 9.38 -4.59
CA LEU A 123 -8.46 8.75 -4.83
C LEU A 123 -8.64 7.37 -5.45
N ILE A 124 -9.46 6.51 -4.83
CA ILE A 124 -9.75 5.16 -5.33
C ILE A 124 -10.26 5.21 -6.76
N LYS A 125 -11.23 6.09 -7.05
CA LYS A 125 -11.75 6.25 -8.40
C LYS A 125 -10.65 6.66 -9.39
N LYS A 126 -9.85 7.69 -9.06
CA LYS A 126 -8.74 8.13 -9.91
C LYS A 126 -7.76 7.00 -10.20
N LEU A 127 -7.41 6.22 -9.19
CA LEU A 127 -6.41 5.16 -9.32
C LEU A 127 -6.93 3.93 -10.07
N SER A 128 -8.22 3.64 -9.97
CA SER A 128 -8.86 2.54 -10.70
C SER A 128 -8.95 2.79 -12.21
N ASP A 129 -8.86 4.03 -12.65
CA ASP A 129 -8.92 4.42 -14.05
C ASP A 129 -7.54 4.42 -14.75
N LEU A 130 -6.44 4.17 -14.00
CA LEU A 130 -5.08 4.15 -14.55
C LEU A 130 -4.76 2.80 -15.22
N ASP A 131 -4.14 2.87 -16.42
CA ASP A 131 -3.66 1.67 -17.12
C ASP A 131 -2.48 1.03 -16.37
N GLY A 132 -2.45 -0.29 -16.31
CA GLY A 132 -1.42 -1.03 -15.58
C GLY A 132 -1.56 -1.00 -14.06
N VAL A 133 -2.59 -0.36 -13.52
CA VAL A 133 -2.89 -0.35 -12.09
C VAL A 133 -4.16 -1.16 -11.83
N PHE A 134 -4.10 -2.05 -10.86
CA PHE A 134 -5.23 -2.86 -10.48
C PHE A 134 -5.55 -2.66 -8.99
N LEU A 135 -6.77 -2.21 -8.73
CA LEU A 135 -7.32 -2.14 -7.38
C LEU A 135 -8.04 -3.45 -7.07
N LEU A 136 -7.55 -4.17 -6.10
CA LEU A 136 -8.25 -5.32 -5.56
C LEU A 136 -9.28 -4.84 -4.54
N ASP A 137 -10.54 -4.84 -4.95
CA ASP A 137 -11.65 -4.61 -4.03
C ASP A 137 -11.89 -5.91 -3.24
N THR A 138 -11.33 -5.97 -2.07
CA THR A 138 -11.65 -7.04 -1.13
C THR A 138 -12.93 -6.66 -0.39
N ALA A 139 -13.84 -7.61 -0.21
CA ALA A 139 -15.10 -7.43 0.52
C ALA A 139 -14.93 -6.94 1.98
N CYS A 140 -13.70 -6.76 2.43
CA CYS A 140 -13.28 -6.21 3.71
C CYS A 140 -13.37 -4.68 3.81
N ASN A 141 -14.15 -4.01 2.98
CA ASN A 141 -14.37 -2.56 3.00
C ASN A 141 -14.98 -1.99 4.30
N SER A 142 -15.14 -2.83 5.32
CA SER A 142 -15.72 -2.41 6.61
C SER A 142 -14.70 -2.01 7.68
N TRP A 143 -13.40 -2.17 7.42
CA TRP A 143 -12.37 -2.12 8.48
C TRP A 143 -11.72 -0.76 8.73
N GLY A 144 -11.98 0.24 7.97
CA GLY A 144 -11.32 1.54 8.13
C GLY A 144 -12.21 2.68 8.61
N VAL A 145 -13.50 2.44 8.80
CA VAL A 145 -14.41 3.54 9.17
C VAL A 145 -14.40 3.72 10.68
N LEU A 146 -13.38 4.41 11.20
CA LEU A 146 -13.37 4.89 12.60
C LEU A 146 -14.51 5.89 12.86
N SER A 147 -15.02 6.50 11.80
CA SER A 147 -16.23 7.31 11.80
C SER A 147 -16.75 7.42 10.37
N ASN A 148 -17.99 7.86 10.17
CA ASN A 148 -18.55 8.15 8.83
C ASN A 148 -17.76 9.24 8.05
N ARG A 149 -16.67 9.76 8.58
CA ARG A 149 -15.92 10.90 8.03
C ARG A 149 -14.48 10.61 7.65
N PHE A 150 -13.82 9.64 8.30
CA PHE A 150 -12.39 9.39 8.10
C PHE A 150 -12.10 7.94 7.81
N VAL A 151 -11.15 7.74 6.91
CA VAL A 151 -10.59 6.44 6.55
C VAL A 151 -9.13 6.43 6.96
N ASN A 152 -8.72 5.35 7.62
CA ASN A 152 -7.33 5.05 7.85
C ASN A 152 -6.98 3.83 6.99
N ALA A 153 -6.38 4.07 5.85
CA ALA A 153 -6.12 3.03 4.87
C ALA A 153 -4.72 2.45 5.03
N LEU A 154 -4.61 1.15 4.81
CA LEU A 154 -3.35 0.44 4.72
C LEU A 154 -3.22 -0.10 3.29
N PHE A 155 -2.23 0.39 2.56
CA PHE A 155 -1.99 -0.06 1.20
C PHE A 155 -0.92 -1.15 1.17
N TYR A 156 -1.23 -2.23 0.49
CA TYR A 156 -0.28 -3.27 0.13
C TYR A 156 0.00 -3.16 -1.36
N CYS A 157 1.25 -2.99 -1.71
CA CYS A 157 1.66 -2.73 -3.09
C CYS A 157 2.63 -3.81 -3.55
N PHE A 158 2.33 -4.46 -4.66
CA PHE A 158 3.22 -5.45 -5.30
C PHE A 158 3.04 -5.46 -6.82
N LEU A 159 4.03 -5.97 -7.51
CA LEU A 159 3.98 -6.16 -8.96
C LEU A 159 3.51 -7.58 -9.28
N ALA A 160 2.50 -7.68 -10.12
CA ALA A 160 1.97 -8.93 -10.66
C ALA A 160 2.01 -8.89 -12.19
N CYS A 161 1.49 -9.91 -12.84
CA CYS A 161 1.38 -9.99 -14.29
C CYS A 161 -0.08 -10.20 -14.68
N ARG A 162 -0.58 -9.36 -15.60
CA ARG A 162 -1.88 -9.54 -16.22
C ARG A 162 -1.71 -9.52 -17.73
N ASP A 163 -2.20 -10.55 -18.42
CA ASP A 163 -2.09 -10.68 -19.88
C ASP A 163 -0.65 -10.54 -20.40
N GLY A 164 0.34 -11.02 -19.64
CA GLY A 164 1.77 -10.93 -19.95
C GLY A 164 2.38 -9.54 -19.75
N LYS A 165 1.66 -8.59 -19.15
CA LYS A 165 2.15 -7.24 -18.84
C LYS A 165 2.34 -7.07 -17.34
N PRO A 166 3.41 -6.38 -16.92
CA PRO A 166 3.56 -5.97 -15.53
C PRO A 166 2.34 -5.14 -15.09
N THR A 167 1.81 -5.45 -13.92
CA THR A 167 0.65 -4.77 -13.37
C THR A 167 0.90 -4.50 -11.89
N PHE A 168 0.80 -3.23 -11.52
CA PHE A 168 0.88 -2.82 -10.12
C PHE A 168 -0.45 -3.15 -9.44
N VAL A 169 -0.40 -3.99 -8.44
CA VAL A 169 -1.58 -4.35 -7.66
C VAL A 169 -1.51 -3.68 -6.30
N TRP A 170 -2.58 -3.06 -5.91
CA TRP A 170 -2.72 -2.46 -4.60
C TRP A 170 -4.12 -2.70 -4.06
N PHE A 171 -4.26 -2.74 -2.75
CA PHE A 171 -5.55 -2.83 -2.09
C PHE A 171 -5.53 -2.04 -0.78
N PRO A 172 -6.57 -1.26 -0.52
CA PRO A 172 -6.78 -0.66 0.78
C PRO A 172 -7.35 -1.72 1.73
N ASN A 173 -6.90 -1.69 2.97
CA ASN A 173 -7.42 -2.58 4.02
C ASN A 173 -8.09 -1.76 5.12
#